data_6f89527c88d26490d4279c4a7d1dd5f3
#
_entry.id   6f89527c88d26490d4279c4a7d1dd5f3
#
_cell.length_a   1.000
_cell.length_b   1.000
_cell.length_c   1.000
_cell.angle_alpha   90.00
_cell.angle_beta   90.00
_cell.angle_gamma   90.00
#
_symmetry.space_group_name_H-M   'P 1'
#
loop_
_entity.id
_entity.type
_entity.pdbx_description
1 polymer ?
#
loop_
_entity_poly.entity_id
_entity_poly.type
_entity_poly.pdbx_seq_one_letter_code
_entity_poly.pdbx_strand_id
1 'polypeptide(L)'
;MLNKNFLRRGCLVITGILFLIFLMQYNKIEKTELLSTEGRTFEKAVVTEVISDNLTENGNRVGNQTVRLRLCSGKFKNEKVEAISSSSYLFGATCKKGMKVIALVSESQGEVIASVYSADREFSLYFMIAVLLLAIILIGGKKGAASVMGLGFTIVCVLFLFLPMIYRGVSPIFSAVVVAVITTVVTIYLISGISVKSLTAISGTVTGVVMAVIFAGIFGKVTQITGYNVSDIEELIYLEEKTAIKINELLFAGILIASLGAVMDVGMSSASTLQEIYSRRPDLGMWDLFKSGMNVGKDMMGTMSNTLILAFAGGSLNTLVFIFAYNYSYHQIINMYSIGIELMQGISASMGVILTVPFTSLAGAFFISGKASK
;
A
#
# COMPACT_ATOMS: atom_id res chain seq x y z
N MET A 1 -37.35 17.68 18.59
CA MET A 1 -35.93 18.02 18.42
C MET A 1 -35.19 16.78 17.89
N LEU A 2 -34.92 16.71 16.61
CA LEU A 2 -34.12 15.63 16.04
C LEU A 2 -32.73 15.67 16.67
N ASN A 3 -32.32 14.54 17.25
CA ASN A 3 -31.06 14.41 17.99
C ASN A 3 -29.90 14.77 17.04
N LYS A 4 -29.14 15.82 17.34
CA LYS A 4 -27.99 16.30 16.56
C LYS A 4 -27.03 15.15 16.15
N ASN A 5 -26.92 14.12 16.99
CA ASN A 5 -26.10 12.94 16.74
C ASN A 5 -26.72 12.00 15.67
N PHE A 6 -28.05 11.96 15.57
CA PHE A 6 -28.75 11.16 14.56
C PHE A 6 -28.59 11.79 13.17
N LEU A 7 -28.81 13.10 13.07
CA LEU A 7 -28.58 13.87 11.82
C LEU A 7 -27.14 13.76 11.34
N ARG A 8 -26.16 13.84 12.25
CA ARG A 8 -24.74 13.72 11.92
C ARG A 8 -24.37 12.32 11.42
N ARG A 9 -24.88 11.26 12.05
CA ARG A 9 -24.70 9.88 11.58
C ARG A 9 -25.34 9.63 10.23
N GLY A 10 -26.55 10.15 10.01
CA GLY A 10 -27.24 10.08 8.73
C GLY A 10 -26.46 10.76 7.61
N CYS A 11 -25.92 11.96 7.85
CA CYS A 11 -25.09 12.68 6.89
C CYS A 11 -23.81 11.91 6.52
N LEU A 12 -23.13 11.30 7.50
CA LEU A 12 -21.93 10.48 7.24
C LEU A 12 -22.25 9.24 6.39
N VAL A 13 -23.35 8.57 6.65
CA VAL A 13 -23.80 7.40 5.87
C VAL A 13 -24.13 7.82 4.44
N ILE A 14 -24.88 8.91 4.26
CA ILE A 14 -25.21 9.44 2.92
C ILE A 14 -23.94 9.82 2.15
N THR A 15 -22.99 10.53 2.78
CA THR A 15 -21.72 10.90 2.16
C THR A 15 -20.92 9.65 1.75
N GLY A 16 -20.91 8.61 2.61
CA GLY A 16 -20.26 7.34 2.29
C GLY A 16 -20.90 6.62 1.10
N ILE A 17 -22.23 6.59 1.03
CA ILE A 17 -22.96 6.00 -0.11
C ILE A 17 -22.70 6.78 -1.39
N LEU A 18 -22.75 8.11 -1.34
CA LEU A 18 -22.46 8.95 -2.49
C LEU A 18 -21.03 8.76 -2.99
N PHE A 19 -20.07 8.62 -2.07
CA PHE A 19 -18.68 8.33 -2.41
C PHE A 19 -18.54 6.96 -3.08
N LEU A 20 -19.22 5.92 -2.59
CA LEU A 20 -19.21 4.60 -3.22
C LEU A 20 -19.84 4.63 -4.62
N ILE A 21 -20.97 5.32 -4.80
CA ILE A 21 -21.59 5.50 -6.12
C ILE A 21 -20.65 6.23 -7.07
N PHE A 22 -19.99 7.29 -6.58
CA PHE A 22 -18.97 7.99 -7.34
C PHE A 22 -17.84 7.05 -7.77
N LEU A 23 -17.28 6.26 -6.86
CA LEU A 23 -16.24 5.29 -7.18
C LEU A 23 -16.71 4.26 -8.22
N MET A 24 -17.93 3.73 -8.08
CA MET A 24 -18.48 2.78 -9.05
C MET A 24 -18.62 3.39 -10.46
N GLN A 25 -19.05 4.65 -10.57
CA GLN A 25 -19.13 5.33 -11.84
C GLN A 25 -17.75 5.70 -12.38
N TYR A 26 -16.85 6.13 -11.50
CA TYR A 26 -15.50 6.53 -11.86
C TYR A 26 -14.64 5.35 -12.34
N ASN A 27 -14.95 4.13 -11.89
CA ASN A 27 -14.26 2.90 -12.31
C ASN A 27 -14.83 2.25 -13.59
N LYS A 28 -15.85 2.83 -14.22
CA LYS A 28 -16.28 2.44 -15.57
C LYS A 28 -15.27 2.97 -16.59
N ILE A 29 -14.15 2.27 -16.73
CA ILE A 29 -13.07 2.59 -17.66
C ILE A 29 -12.95 1.43 -18.62
N GLU A 30 -13.00 1.70 -19.91
CA GLU A 30 -12.60 0.73 -20.93
C GLU A 30 -11.08 0.58 -20.85
N LYS A 31 -10.64 -0.57 -20.34
CA LYS A 31 -9.21 -0.88 -20.26
C LYS A 31 -8.76 -1.40 -21.61
N THR A 32 -7.63 -0.87 -22.10
CA THR A 32 -6.98 -1.42 -23.28
C THR A 32 -6.57 -2.86 -23.03
N GLU A 33 -6.96 -3.79 -23.88
CA GLU A 33 -6.48 -5.18 -23.81
C GLU A 33 -5.00 -5.23 -24.19
N LEU A 34 -4.16 -5.32 -23.17
CA LEU A 34 -2.69 -5.34 -23.33
C LEU A 34 -2.17 -6.77 -23.56
N LEU A 35 -2.94 -7.76 -23.10
CA LEU A 35 -2.64 -9.18 -23.27
C LEU A 35 -3.92 -9.86 -23.76
N SER A 36 -3.83 -10.59 -24.86
CA SER A 36 -4.96 -11.42 -25.30
C SER A 36 -5.18 -12.54 -24.29
N THR A 37 -6.29 -12.45 -23.60
CA THR A 37 -6.78 -13.50 -22.70
C THR A 37 -7.86 -14.34 -23.35
N GLU A 38 -8.14 -14.13 -24.63
CA GLU A 38 -9.16 -14.88 -25.38
C GLU A 38 -8.90 -16.39 -25.28
N GLY A 39 -9.91 -17.12 -24.84
CA GLY A 39 -9.85 -18.55 -24.67
C GLY A 39 -9.02 -19.07 -23.51
N ARG A 40 -8.49 -18.20 -22.64
CA ARG A 40 -7.73 -18.60 -21.45
C ARG A 40 -8.45 -18.18 -20.18
N THR A 41 -8.64 -19.12 -19.24
CA THR A 41 -9.27 -18.87 -17.95
C THR A 41 -8.41 -19.41 -16.81
N PHE A 42 -8.48 -18.76 -15.65
CA PHE A 42 -7.83 -19.21 -14.43
C PHE A 42 -8.86 -19.94 -13.57
N GLU A 43 -8.68 -21.27 -13.41
CA GLU A 43 -9.65 -22.12 -12.74
C GLU A 43 -9.07 -22.77 -11.49
N LYS A 44 -9.90 -22.93 -10.46
CA LYS A 44 -9.55 -23.71 -9.28
C LYS A 44 -9.53 -25.19 -9.64
N ALA A 45 -8.47 -25.87 -9.26
CA ALA A 45 -8.32 -27.31 -9.51
C ALA A 45 -7.72 -28.02 -8.30
N VAL A 46 -7.89 -29.34 -8.30
CA VAL A 46 -7.27 -30.24 -7.31
C VAL A 46 -6.42 -31.27 -8.05
N VAL A 47 -5.19 -31.42 -7.61
CA VAL A 47 -4.27 -32.46 -8.12
C VAL A 47 -4.76 -33.82 -7.67
N THR A 48 -5.22 -34.66 -8.63
CA THR A 48 -5.68 -36.04 -8.34
C THR A 48 -4.53 -37.01 -8.33
N GLU A 49 -3.54 -36.78 -9.18
CA GLU A 49 -2.38 -37.66 -9.38
C GLU A 49 -1.18 -36.86 -9.88
N VAL A 50 0.02 -37.30 -9.52
CA VAL A 50 1.26 -36.85 -10.14
C VAL A 50 1.68 -37.95 -11.09
N ILE A 51 1.61 -37.70 -12.39
CA ILE A 51 1.90 -38.70 -13.45
C ILE A 51 3.41 -38.83 -13.61
N SER A 52 4.11 -37.70 -13.71
CA SER A 52 5.57 -37.65 -13.81
C SER A 52 6.10 -36.62 -12.82
N ASP A 53 6.94 -37.06 -11.90
CA ASP A 53 7.63 -36.18 -10.99
C ASP A 53 8.98 -35.76 -11.60
N ASN A 54 9.37 -34.52 -11.35
CA ASN A 54 10.64 -33.95 -11.77
C ASN A 54 11.70 -33.99 -10.65
N LEU A 55 11.47 -34.76 -9.60
CA LEU A 55 12.40 -34.94 -8.48
C LEU A 55 13.54 -35.86 -8.90
N THR A 56 14.77 -35.38 -8.79
CA THR A 56 16.00 -36.18 -9.01
C THR A 56 16.37 -36.98 -7.77
N GLU A 57 17.22 -37.99 -7.92
CA GLU A 57 17.74 -38.79 -6.81
C GLU A 57 18.42 -37.95 -5.70
N ASN A 58 18.99 -36.81 -6.08
CA ASN A 58 19.61 -35.85 -5.15
C ASN A 58 18.62 -34.91 -4.46
N GLY A 59 17.29 -35.09 -4.65
CA GLY A 59 16.26 -34.25 -4.04
C GLY A 59 16.01 -32.92 -4.73
N ASN A 60 16.72 -32.62 -5.83
CA ASN A 60 16.48 -31.43 -6.64
C ASN A 60 15.38 -31.68 -7.66
N ARG A 61 14.66 -30.62 -8.02
CA ARG A 61 13.66 -30.67 -9.08
C ARG A 61 14.23 -30.09 -10.38
N VAL A 62 14.15 -30.86 -11.44
CA VAL A 62 14.66 -30.50 -12.76
C VAL A 62 13.58 -30.75 -13.81
N GLY A 63 13.24 -29.71 -14.56
CA GLY A 63 12.18 -29.78 -15.56
C GLY A 63 10.77 -29.63 -14.98
N ASN A 64 9.76 -30.06 -15.71
CA ASN A 64 8.36 -29.88 -15.36
C ASN A 64 7.78 -31.16 -14.75
N GLN A 65 6.79 -30.98 -13.85
CA GLN A 65 5.92 -32.09 -13.43
C GLN A 65 4.75 -32.22 -14.41
N THR A 66 4.33 -33.46 -14.69
CA THR A 66 3.06 -33.73 -15.34
C THR A 66 2.08 -34.24 -14.29
N VAL A 67 0.94 -33.59 -14.18
CA VAL A 67 -0.06 -33.87 -13.15
C VAL A 67 -1.46 -34.03 -13.77
N ARG A 68 -2.30 -34.80 -13.13
CA ARG A 68 -3.73 -34.89 -13.48
C ARG A 68 -4.52 -34.01 -12.54
N LEU A 69 -5.23 -33.03 -13.09
CA LEU A 69 -6.07 -32.09 -12.38
C LEU A 69 -7.55 -32.47 -12.53
N ARG A 70 -8.30 -32.26 -11.46
CA ARG A 70 -9.76 -32.15 -11.54
C ARG A 70 -10.13 -30.69 -11.39
N LEU A 71 -10.74 -30.11 -12.41
CA LEU A 71 -11.17 -28.71 -12.40
C LEU A 71 -12.37 -28.56 -11.45
N CYS A 72 -12.34 -27.51 -10.62
CA CYS A 72 -13.36 -27.23 -9.60
C CYS A 72 -14.24 -26.03 -9.96
N SER A 73 -13.84 -25.23 -10.95
CA SER A 73 -14.58 -24.05 -11.43
C SER A 73 -14.55 -23.99 -12.95
N GLY A 74 -15.25 -23.01 -13.55
CA GLY A 74 -15.26 -22.71 -14.96
C GLY A 74 -16.12 -23.63 -15.84
N LYS A 75 -15.96 -23.48 -17.16
CA LYS A 75 -16.71 -24.19 -18.20
C LYS A 75 -16.54 -25.73 -18.13
N PHE A 76 -15.31 -26.15 -17.78
CA PHE A 76 -14.91 -27.55 -17.72
C PHE A 76 -14.93 -28.14 -16.30
N LYS A 77 -15.79 -27.62 -15.42
CA LYS A 77 -15.92 -28.08 -14.04
C LYS A 77 -16.18 -29.58 -13.96
N ASN A 78 -15.43 -30.26 -13.05
CA ASN A 78 -15.40 -31.71 -12.82
C ASN A 78 -14.67 -32.55 -13.88
N GLU A 79 -14.18 -31.96 -14.94
CA GLU A 79 -13.33 -32.65 -15.89
C GLU A 79 -11.95 -32.97 -15.30
N LYS A 80 -11.38 -34.08 -15.75
CA LYS A 80 -10.01 -34.46 -15.42
C LYS A 80 -9.14 -34.18 -16.63
N VAL A 81 -8.17 -33.30 -16.45
CA VAL A 81 -7.26 -32.84 -17.50
C VAL A 81 -5.81 -33.10 -17.09
N GLU A 82 -4.96 -33.42 -18.05
CA GLU A 82 -3.53 -33.42 -17.81
C GLU A 82 -3.00 -32.01 -17.90
N ALA A 83 -2.09 -31.67 -16.98
CA ALA A 83 -1.53 -30.36 -16.89
C ALA A 83 -0.04 -30.43 -16.59
N ILE A 84 0.68 -29.46 -17.12
CA ILE A 84 2.10 -29.26 -16.83
C ILE A 84 2.26 -28.25 -15.70
N SER A 85 3.04 -28.60 -14.68
CA SER A 85 3.48 -27.67 -13.66
C SER A 85 4.96 -27.34 -13.87
N SER A 86 5.25 -26.08 -14.13
CA SER A 86 6.63 -25.60 -14.32
C SER A 86 7.45 -25.75 -13.04
N SER A 87 8.73 -26.03 -13.18
CA SER A 87 9.71 -25.96 -12.08
C SER A 87 10.18 -24.53 -11.78
N SER A 88 9.65 -23.52 -12.45
CA SER A 88 9.95 -22.12 -12.20
C SER A 88 9.61 -21.71 -10.77
N TYR A 89 10.45 -20.87 -10.17
CA TYR A 89 10.18 -20.30 -8.85
C TYR A 89 9.05 -19.26 -8.87
N LEU A 90 8.76 -18.68 -10.02
CA LEU A 90 7.72 -17.64 -10.18
C LEU A 90 6.36 -18.23 -10.56
N PHE A 91 6.36 -19.28 -11.39
CA PHE A 91 5.14 -19.91 -11.91
C PHE A 91 5.17 -21.41 -11.65
N GLY A 92 3.99 -22.01 -11.54
CA GLY A 92 3.85 -23.40 -11.21
C GLY A 92 3.81 -23.66 -9.70
N ALA A 93 3.76 -24.93 -9.37
CA ALA A 93 3.79 -25.40 -7.99
C ALA A 93 4.44 -26.78 -7.93
N THR A 94 5.10 -27.09 -6.82
CA THR A 94 5.51 -28.45 -6.47
C THR A 94 4.26 -29.24 -6.10
N CYS A 95 3.64 -29.86 -7.10
CA CYS A 95 2.36 -30.53 -6.95
C CYS A 95 2.48 -31.82 -6.13
N LYS A 96 1.49 -32.03 -5.26
CA LYS A 96 1.27 -33.28 -4.51
C LYS A 96 -0.19 -33.69 -4.64
N LYS A 97 -0.48 -34.98 -4.59
CA LYS A 97 -1.85 -35.50 -4.60
C LYS A 97 -2.71 -34.84 -3.52
N GLY A 98 -3.90 -34.37 -3.89
CA GLY A 98 -4.82 -33.63 -3.00
C GLY A 98 -4.56 -32.13 -2.89
N MET A 99 -3.48 -31.60 -3.46
CA MET A 99 -3.15 -30.17 -3.41
C MET A 99 -4.14 -29.36 -4.25
N LYS A 100 -4.58 -28.22 -3.69
CA LYS A 100 -5.38 -27.24 -4.41
C LYS A 100 -4.47 -26.30 -5.18
N VAL A 101 -4.77 -26.07 -6.45
CA VAL A 101 -3.98 -25.24 -7.36
C VAL A 101 -4.90 -24.35 -8.19
N ILE A 102 -4.34 -23.28 -8.73
CA ILE A 102 -4.93 -22.49 -9.81
C ILE A 102 -4.34 -22.99 -11.11
N ALA A 103 -5.20 -23.40 -12.02
CA ALA A 103 -4.83 -23.86 -13.35
C ALA A 103 -5.19 -22.79 -14.39
N LEU A 104 -4.28 -22.53 -15.31
CA LEU A 104 -4.56 -21.79 -16.53
C LEU A 104 -5.10 -22.82 -17.54
N VAL A 105 -6.33 -22.63 -17.94
CA VAL A 105 -7.05 -23.53 -18.86
C VAL A 105 -7.32 -22.80 -20.17
N SER A 106 -7.00 -23.44 -21.26
CA SER A 106 -7.33 -22.98 -22.63
C SER A 106 -7.97 -24.09 -23.46
N GLU A 107 -8.85 -23.73 -24.38
CA GLU A 107 -9.46 -24.63 -25.35
C GLU A 107 -8.76 -24.40 -26.69
N SER A 108 -8.16 -25.42 -27.25
CA SER A 108 -7.55 -25.39 -28.58
C SER A 108 -7.99 -26.62 -29.40
N GLN A 109 -8.58 -26.38 -30.55
CA GLN A 109 -9.08 -27.43 -31.45
C GLN A 109 -10.01 -28.50 -30.83
N GLY A 110 -10.76 -28.07 -29.78
CA GLY A 110 -11.66 -28.98 -29.05
C GLY A 110 -11.00 -29.77 -27.92
N GLU A 111 -9.70 -29.61 -27.71
CA GLU A 111 -8.96 -30.15 -26.57
C GLU A 111 -8.74 -29.13 -25.48
N VAL A 112 -8.86 -29.55 -24.22
CA VAL A 112 -8.61 -28.73 -23.05
C VAL A 112 -7.15 -28.85 -22.67
N ILE A 113 -6.41 -27.76 -22.86
CA ILE A 113 -5.01 -27.65 -22.47
C ILE A 113 -4.95 -26.94 -21.11
N ALA A 114 -4.27 -27.54 -20.14
CA ALA A 114 -4.12 -26.97 -18.83
C ALA A 114 -2.65 -26.86 -18.39
N SER A 115 -2.34 -25.82 -17.64
CA SER A 115 -1.08 -25.71 -16.94
C SER A 115 -1.31 -25.22 -15.50
N VAL A 116 -0.47 -25.65 -14.57
CA VAL A 116 -0.54 -25.19 -13.19
C VAL A 116 0.10 -23.80 -13.11
N TYR A 117 -0.71 -22.80 -12.79
CA TYR A 117 -0.23 -21.43 -12.61
C TYR A 117 0.43 -21.24 -11.24
N SER A 118 -0.24 -21.69 -10.16
CA SER A 118 0.29 -21.58 -8.79
C SER A 118 -0.48 -22.48 -7.82
N ALA A 119 0.06 -22.63 -6.60
CA ALA A 119 -0.72 -23.16 -5.49
C ALA A 119 -1.88 -22.22 -5.14
N ASP A 120 -3.06 -22.78 -4.79
CA ASP A 120 -4.17 -21.99 -4.26
C ASP A 120 -3.87 -21.52 -2.84
N ARG A 121 -3.55 -20.25 -2.69
CA ARG A 121 -3.22 -19.60 -1.43
C ARG A 121 -4.36 -18.74 -0.89
N GLU A 122 -5.48 -18.67 -1.58
CA GLU A 122 -6.58 -17.75 -1.31
C GLU A 122 -7.06 -17.85 0.15
N PHE A 123 -7.39 -19.06 0.60
CA PHE A 123 -7.86 -19.26 1.97
C PHE A 123 -6.82 -18.86 3.02
N SER A 124 -5.56 -19.23 2.81
CA SER A 124 -4.48 -18.91 3.77
C SER A 124 -4.25 -17.42 3.88
N LEU A 125 -4.28 -16.70 2.74
CA LEU A 125 -4.11 -15.24 2.73
C LEU A 125 -5.29 -14.54 3.43
N TYR A 126 -6.53 -14.92 3.13
CA TYR A 126 -7.70 -14.34 3.80
C TYR A 126 -7.72 -14.66 5.30
N PHE A 127 -7.32 -15.87 5.68
CA PHE A 127 -7.20 -16.24 7.08
C PHE A 127 -6.17 -15.38 7.83
N MET A 128 -4.99 -15.16 7.26
CA MET A 128 -3.96 -14.28 7.85
C MET A 128 -4.45 -12.84 7.99
N ILE A 129 -5.12 -12.30 6.96
CA ILE A 129 -5.73 -10.96 7.00
C ILE A 129 -6.80 -10.92 8.11
N ALA A 130 -7.66 -11.91 8.19
CA ALA A 130 -8.71 -11.97 9.21
C ALA A 130 -8.13 -12.02 10.63
N VAL A 131 -7.06 -12.78 10.86
CA VAL A 131 -6.36 -12.84 12.14
C VAL A 131 -5.79 -11.47 12.53
N LEU A 132 -5.15 -10.76 11.58
CA LEU A 132 -4.64 -9.41 11.82
C LEU A 132 -5.76 -8.43 12.20
N LEU A 133 -6.83 -8.40 11.42
CA LEU A 133 -7.96 -7.50 11.66
C LEU A 133 -8.65 -7.81 13.00
N LEU A 134 -8.81 -9.09 13.32
CA LEU A 134 -9.36 -9.53 14.60
C LEU A 134 -8.48 -9.10 15.78
N ALA A 135 -7.17 -9.25 15.68
CA ALA A 135 -6.23 -8.81 16.71
C ALA A 135 -6.32 -7.30 16.96
N ILE A 136 -6.40 -6.48 15.90
CA ILE A 136 -6.57 -5.02 16.01
C ILE A 136 -7.88 -4.68 16.72
N ILE A 137 -8.97 -5.39 16.41
CA ILE A 137 -10.29 -5.12 17.02
C ILE A 137 -10.32 -5.57 18.48
N LEU A 138 -9.77 -6.76 18.79
CA LEU A 138 -9.80 -7.31 20.15
C LEU A 138 -8.95 -6.45 21.12
N ILE A 139 -7.76 -6.03 20.69
CA ILE A 139 -6.87 -5.22 21.53
C ILE A 139 -7.32 -3.75 21.55
N GLY A 140 -7.67 -3.19 20.39
CA GLY A 140 -8.01 -1.77 20.24
C GLY A 140 -9.46 -1.43 20.57
N GLY A 141 -10.36 -2.42 20.72
CA GLY A 141 -11.77 -2.21 20.98
C GLY A 141 -12.44 -1.33 19.91
N LYS A 142 -13.20 -0.33 20.34
CA LYS A 142 -13.88 0.62 19.43
C LYS A 142 -12.91 1.42 18.55
N LYS A 143 -11.75 1.78 19.08
CA LYS A 143 -10.71 2.48 18.31
C LYS A 143 -10.05 1.54 17.31
N GLY A 144 -9.83 0.28 17.69
CA GLY A 144 -9.32 -0.76 16.78
C GLY A 144 -10.26 -1.00 15.60
N ALA A 145 -11.58 -1.11 15.87
CA ALA A 145 -12.58 -1.22 14.80
C ALA A 145 -12.58 0.00 13.86
N ALA A 146 -12.44 1.21 14.41
CA ALA A 146 -12.29 2.43 13.60
C ALA A 146 -11.01 2.42 12.76
N SER A 147 -9.90 1.93 13.31
CA SER A 147 -8.64 1.79 12.56
C SER A 147 -8.75 0.78 11.42
N VAL A 148 -9.40 -0.36 11.64
CA VAL A 148 -9.69 -1.35 10.58
C VAL A 148 -10.54 -0.73 9.46
N MET A 149 -11.57 0.04 9.80
CA MET A 149 -12.37 0.76 8.80
C MET A 149 -11.54 1.79 8.04
N GLY A 150 -10.67 2.54 8.72
CA GLY A 150 -9.75 3.49 8.10
C GLY A 150 -8.76 2.81 7.15
N LEU A 151 -8.18 1.68 7.55
CA LEU A 151 -7.30 0.86 6.71
C LEU A 151 -8.03 0.37 5.45
N GLY A 152 -9.22 -0.20 5.62
CA GLY A 152 -10.05 -0.64 4.49
C GLY A 152 -10.40 0.52 3.55
N PHE A 153 -10.76 1.69 4.09
CA PHE A 153 -11.01 2.89 3.31
C PHE A 153 -9.79 3.35 2.52
N THR A 154 -8.60 3.31 3.14
CA THR A 154 -7.35 3.66 2.46
C THR A 154 -7.06 2.72 1.28
N ILE A 155 -7.21 1.39 1.48
CA ILE A 155 -7.04 0.40 0.42
C ILE A 155 -8.04 0.65 -0.72
N VAL A 156 -9.31 0.91 -0.41
CA VAL A 156 -10.34 1.25 -1.41
C VAL A 156 -9.96 2.51 -2.18
N CYS A 157 -9.48 3.56 -1.51
CA CYS A 157 -9.04 4.78 -2.18
C CYS A 157 -7.82 4.54 -3.09
N VAL A 158 -6.86 3.72 -2.67
CA VAL A 158 -5.70 3.39 -3.52
C VAL A 158 -6.14 2.59 -4.75
N LEU A 159 -6.96 1.55 -4.58
CA LEU A 159 -7.34 0.68 -5.70
C LEU A 159 -8.39 1.30 -6.63
N PHE A 160 -9.37 2.03 -6.09
CA PHE A 160 -10.54 2.48 -6.84
C PHE A 160 -10.59 4.01 -7.06
N LEU A 161 -9.65 4.78 -6.52
CA LEU A 161 -9.53 6.20 -6.81
C LEU A 161 -8.17 6.52 -7.42
N PHE A 162 -7.05 6.17 -6.75
CA PHE A 162 -5.71 6.49 -7.24
C PHE A 162 -5.40 5.82 -8.57
N LEU A 163 -5.54 4.47 -8.66
CA LEU A 163 -5.24 3.76 -9.91
C LEU A 163 -6.10 4.22 -11.09
N PRO A 164 -7.42 4.41 -10.97
CA PRO A 164 -8.23 4.97 -12.05
C PRO A 164 -7.85 6.40 -12.43
N MET A 165 -7.43 7.25 -11.48
CA MET A 165 -6.97 8.61 -11.78
C MET A 165 -5.73 8.58 -12.67
N ILE A 166 -4.71 7.80 -12.32
CA ILE A 166 -3.49 7.70 -13.11
C ILE A 166 -3.74 7.03 -14.46
N TYR A 167 -4.61 6.03 -14.54
CA TYR A 167 -4.99 5.39 -15.80
C TYR A 167 -5.67 6.35 -16.78
N ARG A 168 -6.39 7.36 -16.25
CA ARG A 168 -7.00 8.46 -17.04
C ARG A 168 -6.02 9.58 -17.41
N GLY A 169 -4.72 9.43 -17.10
CA GLY A 169 -3.70 10.43 -17.44
C GLY A 169 -3.55 11.58 -16.44
N VAL A 170 -4.25 11.53 -15.29
CA VAL A 170 -4.02 12.49 -14.22
C VAL A 170 -2.61 12.26 -13.65
N SER A 171 -1.90 13.36 -13.31
CA SER A 171 -0.57 13.28 -12.70
C SER A 171 -0.57 12.34 -11.51
N PRO A 172 0.32 11.31 -11.46
CA PRO A 172 0.44 10.40 -10.32
C PRO A 172 0.68 11.10 -9.00
N ILE A 173 1.55 12.12 -8.98
CA ILE A 173 1.83 12.91 -7.76
C ILE A 173 0.56 13.62 -7.29
N PHE A 174 -0.16 14.30 -8.18
CA PHE A 174 -1.40 14.97 -7.81
C PHE A 174 -2.46 13.99 -7.31
N SER A 175 -2.62 12.85 -7.99
CA SER A 175 -3.55 11.79 -7.58
C SER A 175 -3.21 11.24 -6.19
N ALA A 176 -1.92 11.03 -5.91
CA ALA A 176 -1.46 10.56 -4.62
C ALA A 176 -1.71 11.59 -3.50
N VAL A 177 -1.49 12.90 -3.76
CA VAL A 177 -1.81 13.96 -2.79
C VAL A 177 -3.30 13.99 -2.49
N VAL A 178 -4.16 13.93 -3.50
CA VAL A 178 -5.63 13.92 -3.33
C VAL A 178 -6.06 12.72 -2.47
N VAL A 179 -5.56 11.53 -2.80
CA VAL A 179 -5.86 10.31 -2.03
C VAL A 179 -5.32 10.40 -0.61
N ALA A 180 -4.11 10.91 -0.42
CA ALA A 180 -3.52 11.11 0.90
C ALA A 180 -4.35 12.06 1.78
N VAL A 181 -4.82 13.17 1.22
CA VAL A 181 -5.69 14.12 1.95
C VAL A 181 -7.02 13.47 2.33
N ILE A 182 -7.69 12.81 1.38
CA ILE A 182 -8.99 12.16 1.61
C ILE A 182 -8.86 11.06 2.69
N THR A 183 -7.87 10.18 2.53
CA THR A 183 -7.64 9.08 3.48
C THR A 183 -7.25 9.57 4.86
N THR A 184 -6.39 10.61 4.95
CA THR A 184 -6.01 11.25 6.22
C THR A 184 -7.25 11.83 6.94
N VAL A 185 -8.05 12.61 6.25
CA VAL A 185 -9.25 13.24 6.83
C VAL A 185 -10.22 12.18 7.33
N VAL A 186 -10.54 11.20 6.50
CA VAL A 186 -11.52 10.15 6.86
C VAL A 186 -10.98 9.28 8.00
N THR A 187 -9.76 8.79 7.92
CA THR A 187 -9.17 7.90 8.92
C THR A 187 -9.05 8.59 10.28
N ILE A 188 -8.55 9.84 10.32
CA ILE A 188 -8.42 10.59 11.56
C ILE A 188 -9.80 10.88 12.18
N TYR A 189 -10.81 11.21 11.37
CA TYR A 189 -12.15 11.40 11.89
C TYR A 189 -12.84 10.11 12.36
N LEU A 190 -12.57 8.97 11.73
CA LEU A 190 -13.05 7.68 12.18
C LEU A 190 -12.48 7.30 13.55
N ILE A 191 -11.19 7.53 13.77
CA ILE A 191 -10.48 7.14 15.00
C ILE A 191 -10.76 8.12 16.15
N SER A 192 -10.73 9.42 15.89
CA SER A 192 -10.74 10.46 16.94
C SER A 192 -11.99 11.33 16.95
N GLY A 193 -12.91 11.13 16.01
CA GLY A 193 -14.09 11.98 15.85
C GLY A 193 -13.75 13.38 15.36
N ILE A 194 -14.78 14.26 15.26
CA ILE A 194 -14.58 15.66 14.88
C ILE A 194 -14.21 16.46 16.13
N SER A 195 -12.95 16.81 16.25
CA SER A 195 -12.37 17.53 17.40
C SER A 195 -11.24 18.45 16.96
N VAL A 196 -10.84 19.36 17.85
CA VAL A 196 -9.64 20.21 17.62
C VAL A 196 -8.40 19.34 17.43
N LYS A 197 -8.29 18.26 18.20
CA LYS A 197 -7.23 17.27 18.05
C LYS A 197 -7.17 16.70 16.63
N SER A 198 -8.34 16.31 16.08
CA SER A 198 -8.39 15.77 14.72
C SER A 198 -7.98 16.80 13.68
N LEU A 199 -8.41 18.06 13.83
CA LEU A 199 -7.99 19.15 12.94
C LEU A 199 -6.49 19.39 13.01
N THR A 200 -5.92 19.40 14.20
CA THR A 200 -4.47 19.52 14.44
C THR A 200 -3.70 18.38 13.75
N ALA A 201 -4.15 17.14 13.95
CA ALA A 201 -3.53 15.96 13.33
C ALA A 201 -3.59 16.01 11.80
N ILE A 202 -4.76 16.34 11.23
CA ILE A 202 -4.95 16.47 9.77
C ILE A 202 -4.02 17.53 9.21
N SER A 203 -3.95 18.72 9.82
CA SER A 203 -3.11 19.82 9.34
C SER A 203 -1.63 19.42 9.33
N GLY A 204 -1.15 18.79 10.41
CA GLY A 204 0.24 18.32 10.49
C GLY A 204 0.55 17.21 9.50
N THR A 205 -0.33 16.22 9.39
CA THR A 205 -0.16 15.09 8.46
C THR A 205 -0.14 15.55 7.01
N VAL A 206 -1.11 16.37 6.58
CA VAL A 206 -1.17 16.89 5.20
C VAL A 206 0.09 17.67 4.86
N THR A 207 0.54 18.53 5.78
CA THR A 207 1.78 19.28 5.57
C THR A 207 3.00 18.36 5.49
N GLY A 208 3.10 17.37 6.37
CA GLY A 208 4.20 16.41 6.37
C GLY A 208 4.27 15.60 5.08
N VAL A 209 3.12 15.15 4.56
CA VAL A 209 3.03 14.43 3.29
C VAL A 209 3.44 15.31 2.11
N VAL A 210 2.99 16.56 2.06
CA VAL A 210 3.40 17.54 1.03
C VAL A 210 4.92 17.76 1.08
N MET A 211 5.48 17.89 2.28
CA MET A 211 6.93 18.04 2.43
C MET A 211 7.70 16.81 1.96
N ALA A 212 7.22 15.59 2.23
CA ALA A 212 7.84 14.37 1.71
C ALA A 212 7.94 14.37 0.18
N VAL A 213 6.87 14.80 -0.52
CA VAL A 213 6.87 14.93 -1.99
C VAL A 213 7.84 15.98 -2.47
N ILE A 214 7.88 17.14 -1.81
CA ILE A 214 8.82 18.21 -2.17
C ILE A 214 10.27 17.71 -2.08
N PHE A 215 10.63 17.04 -0.98
CA PHE A 215 11.96 16.48 -0.81
C PHE A 215 12.24 15.37 -1.82
N ALA A 216 11.30 14.48 -2.09
CA ALA A 216 11.45 13.45 -3.13
C ALA A 216 11.72 14.09 -4.50
N GLY A 217 10.98 15.13 -4.87
CA GLY A 217 11.18 15.87 -6.11
C GLY A 217 12.54 16.59 -6.19
N ILE A 218 13.00 17.19 -5.08
CA ILE A 218 14.32 17.82 -5.00
C ILE A 218 15.42 16.76 -5.17
N PHE A 219 15.35 15.67 -4.41
CA PHE A 219 16.34 14.60 -4.48
C PHE A 219 16.36 13.94 -5.85
N GLY A 220 15.20 13.66 -6.45
CA GLY A 220 15.11 13.10 -7.80
C GLY A 220 15.83 13.98 -8.83
N LYS A 221 15.64 15.31 -8.75
CA LYS A 221 16.33 16.25 -9.64
C LYS A 221 17.86 16.30 -9.39
N VAL A 222 18.27 16.32 -8.13
CA VAL A 222 19.70 16.42 -7.75
C VAL A 222 20.45 15.13 -8.10
N THR A 223 19.82 13.97 -7.88
CA THR A 223 20.41 12.65 -8.15
C THR A 223 20.16 12.16 -9.58
N GLN A 224 19.39 12.90 -10.38
CA GLN A 224 18.97 12.52 -11.74
C GLN A 224 18.19 11.19 -11.78
N ILE A 225 17.48 10.87 -10.69
CA ILE A 225 16.60 9.70 -10.60
C ILE A 225 15.19 10.11 -11.01
N THR A 226 14.60 9.32 -11.90
CA THR A 226 13.26 9.51 -12.43
C THR A 226 12.43 8.24 -12.27
N GLY A 227 11.14 8.30 -12.57
CA GLY A 227 10.27 7.12 -12.60
C GLY A 227 10.67 6.05 -13.63
N TYR A 228 11.58 6.36 -14.55
CA TYR A 228 12.11 5.41 -15.53
C TYR A 228 13.27 4.56 -15.00
N ASN A 229 13.77 4.80 -13.80
CA ASN A 229 14.92 4.07 -13.24
C ASN A 229 14.50 2.85 -12.38
N VAL A 230 13.29 2.35 -12.54
CA VAL A 230 12.74 1.21 -11.80
C VAL A 230 12.97 -0.12 -12.53
N SER A 231 12.90 -1.24 -11.81
CA SER A 231 13.23 -2.56 -12.34
C SER A 231 12.33 -3.02 -13.49
N ASP A 232 11.01 -2.72 -13.42
CA ASP A 232 10.02 -3.18 -14.40
C ASP A 232 9.73 -2.11 -15.46
N ILE A 233 10.78 -1.39 -15.88
CA ILE A 233 10.63 -0.22 -16.75
C ILE A 233 10.13 -0.57 -18.16
N GLU A 234 10.52 -1.73 -18.69
CA GLU A 234 10.13 -2.15 -20.03
C GLU A 234 8.61 -2.36 -20.14
N GLU A 235 8.01 -3.02 -19.15
CA GLU A 235 6.56 -3.21 -19.04
C GLU A 235 5.84 -1.89 -18.83
N LEU A 236 6.43 -0.99 -18.02
CA LEU A 236 5.85 0.33 -17.77
C LEU A 236 5.90 1.21 -19.03
N ILE A 237 6.98 1.22 -19.80
CA ILE A 237 7.07 1.96 -21.07
C ILE A 237 6.00 1.44 -22.05
N TYR A 238 5.83 0.12 -22.15
CA TYR A 238 4.77 -0.45 -22.98
C TYR A 238 3.37 0.02 -22.54
N LEU A 239 3.14 0.14 -21.21
CA LEU A 239 1.90 0.70 -20.66
C LEU A 239 1.73 2.18 -21.02
N GLU A 240 2.78 2.99 -20.94
CA GLU A 240 2.74 4.43 -21.30
C GLU A 240 2.39 4.62 -22.77
N GLU A 241 2.94 3.80 -23.67
CA GLU A 241 2.63 3.85 -25.09
C GLU A 241 1.18 3.49 -25.43
N LYS A 242 0.57 2.61 -24.64
CA LYS A 242 -0.79 2.10 -24.87
C LYS A 242 -1.87 2.79 -24.04
N THR A 243 -1.49 3.56 -23.02
CA THR A 243 -2.40 4.21 -22.07
C THR A 243 -2.00 5.67 -21.86
N ALA A 244 -2.78 6.40 -21.07
CA ALA A 244 -2.46 7.77 -20.70
C ALA A 244 -1.62 7.87 -19.41
N ILE A 245 -1.07 6.78 -18.89
CA ILE A 245 -0.31 6.73 -17.63
C ILE A 245 1.02 7.46 -17.79
N LYS A 246 1.36 8.34 -16.85
CA LYS A 246 2.62 9.08 -16.81
C LYS A 246 3.61 8.39 -15.88
N ILE A 247 4.53 7.61 -16.41
CA ILE A 247 5.44 6.78 -15.63
C ILE A 247 6.44 7.61 -14.84
N ASN A 248 6.92 8.72 -15.41
CA ASN A 248 7.96 9.55 -14.79
C ASN A 248 7.61 9.97 -13.34
N GLU A 249 6.34 10.11 -13.01
CA GLU A 249 5.87 10.55 -11.69
C GLU A 249 5.48 9.41 -10.75
N LEU A 250 5.41 8.15 -11.23
CA LEU A 250 4.92 7.01 -10.43
C LEU A 250 5.79 6.73 -9.21
N LEU A 251 7.12 6.81 -9.37
CA LEU A 251 8.06 6.60 -8.28
C LEU A 251 7.79 7.57 -7.12
N PHE A 252 7.60 8.85 -7.43
CA PHE A 252 7.35 9.89 -6.41
C PHE A 252 5.98 9.73 -5.76
N ALA A 253 4.97 9.34 -6.52
CA ALA A 253 3.65 9.00 -5.99
C ALA A 253 3.72 7.79 -5.04
N GLY A 254 4.53 6.77 -5.38
CA GLY A 254 4.80 5.62 -4.53
C GLY A 254 5.44 6.01 -3.19
N ILE A 255 6.44 6.89 -3.21
CA ILE A 255 7.08 7.43 -1.99
C ILE A 255 6.05 8.14 -1.09
N LEU A 256 5.16 8.93 -1.68
CA LEU A 256 4.12 9.64 -0.95
C LEU A 256 3.17 8.67 -0.26
N ILE A 257 2.64 7.68 -0.98
CA ILE A 257 1.73 6.67 -0.41
C ILE A 257 2.42 5.86 0.68
N ALA A 258 3.68 5.47 0.47
CA ALA A 258 4.45 4.71 1.46
C ALA A 258 4.72 5.50 2.74
N SER A 259 4.99 6.82 2.64
CA SER A 259 5.24 7.69 3.79
C SER A 259 3.97 8.03 4.59
N LEU A 260 2.79 7.96 3.96
CA LEU A 260 1.53 8.45 4.52
C LEU A 260 1.21 7.85 5.89
N GLY A 261 1.40 6.53 6.05
CA GLY A 261 1.13 5.85 7.32
C GLY A 261 1.95 6.42 8.47
N ALA A 262 3.27 6.49 8.31
CA ALA A 262 4.18 6.99 9.34
C ALA A 262 3.96 8.48 9.66
N VAL A 263 3.71 9.31 8.65
CA VAL A 263 3.40 10.74 8.81
C VAL A 263 2.07 10.92 9.57
N MET A 264 1.06 10.09 9.26
CA MET A 264 -0.24 10.12 9.94
C MET A 264 -0.11 9.71 11.41
N ASP A 265 0.67 8.68 11.72
CA ASP A 265 0.89 8.19 13.08
C ASP A 265 1.56 9.25 13.95
N VAL A 266 2.59 9.92 13.42
CA VAL A 266 3.28 11.01 14.12
C VAL A 266 2.37 12.23 14.31
N GLY A 267 1.62 12.62 13.27
CA GLY A 267 0.65 13.71 13.36
C GLY A 267 -0.44 13.45 14.40
N MET A 268 -0.99 12.24 14.43
CA MET A 268 -2.03 11.85 15.37
C MET A 268 -1.50 11.75 16.79
N SER A 269 -0.34 11.16 17.00
CA SER A 269 0.27 10.99 18.31
C SER A 269 0.70 12.34 18.90
N SER A 270 1.33 13.22 18.10
CA SER A 270 1.67 14.58 18.49
C SER A 270 0.44 15.41 18.89
N ALA A 271 -0.63 15.37 18.07
CA ALA A 271 -1.88 16.06 18.37
C ALA A 271 -2.57 15.52 19.63
N SER A 272 -2.50 14.19 19.86
CA SER A 272 -3.05 13.56 21.07
C SER A 272 -2.30 13.99 22.33
N THR A 273 -0.99 14.03 22.26
CA THR A 273 -0.14 14.47 23.37
C THR A 273 -0.36 15.95 23.71
N LEU A 274 -0.41 16.81 22.69
CA LEU A 274 -0.71 18.24 22.90
C LEU A 274 -2.06 18.47 23.56
N GLN A 275 -3.09 17.74 23.12
CA GLN A 275 -4.42 17.81 23.72
C GLN A 275 -4.42 17.33 25.18
N GLU A 276 -3.66 16.28 25.50
CA GLU A 276 -3.54 15.75 26.87
C GLU A 276 -2.79 16.73 27.78
N ILE A 277 -1.67 17.31 27.31
CA ILE A 277 -0.90 18.32 28.05
C ILE A 277 -1.81 19.52 28.38
N TYR A 278 -2.51 20.05 27.37
CA TYR A 278 -3.37 21.21 27.57
C TYR A 278 -4.57 20.92 28.46
N SER A 279 -5.14 19.70 28.42
CA SER A 279 -6.24 19.32 29.31
C SER A 279 -5.85 19.33 30.78
N ARG A 280 -4.57 19.07 31.12
CA ARG A 280 -4.01 19.11 32.46
C ARG A 280 -3.46 20.46 32.88
N ARG A 281 -3.02 21.26 31.93
CA ARG A 281 -2.41 22.58 32.11
C ARG A 281 -3.01 23.58 31.12
N PRO A 282 -4.27 24.03 31.37
CA PRO A 282 -4.96 24.98 30.48
C PRO A 282 -4.36 26.38 30.53
N ASP A 283 -3.51 26.66 31.52
CA ASP A 283 -2.76 27.91 31.74
C ASP A 283 -1.59 28.07 30.76
N LEU A 284 -1.19 27.02 30.04
CA LEU A 284 -0.07 27.09 29.11
C LEU A 284 -0.34 28.04 27.94
N GLY A 285 0.60 28.97 27.74
CA GLY A 285 0.60 29.84 26.56
C GLY A 285 0.90 29.08 25.28
N MET A 286 0.58 29.67 24.11
CA MET A 286 0.80 29.10 22.80
C MET A 286 2.25 28.61 22.60
N TRP A 287 3.23 29.38 22.98
CA TRP A 287 4.66 29.04 22.83
C TRP A 287 5.11 27.89 23.73
N ASP A 288 4.58 27.82 24.96
CA ASP A 288 4.94 26.75 25.89
C ASP A 288 4.30 25.44 25.45
N LEU A 289 3.08 25.48 24.89
CA LEU A 289 2.43 24.34 24.30
C LEU A 289 3.18 23.87 23.05
N PHE A 290 3.62 24.79 22.18
CA PHE A 290 4.47 24.48 21.03
C PHE A 290 5.78 23.79 21.46
N LYS A 291 6.52 24.36 22.42
CA LYS A 291 7.76 23.78 22.96
C LYS A 291 7.52 22.37 23.52
N SER A 292 6.43 22.19 24.26
CA SER A 292 6.04 20.88 24.80
C SER A 292 5.81 19.86 23.69
N GLY A 293 5.08 20.25 22.63
CA GLY A 293 4.87 19.42 21.45
C GLY A 293 6.17 19.06 20.74
N MET A 294 7.06 20.02 20.56
CA MET A 294 8.39 19.80 19.98
C MET A 294 9.25 18.85 20.82
N ASN A 295 9.22 18.96 22.14
CA ASN A 295 10.01 18.08 23.00
C ASN A 295 9.55 16.61 22.91
N VAL A 296 8.26 16.36 22.97
CA VAL A 296 7.71 14.99 22.80
C VAL A 296 7.93 14.50 21.37
N GLY A 297 7.76 15.37 20.39
CA GLY A 297 7.90 15.02 18.98
C GLY A 297 9.33 14.64 18.59
N LYS A 298 10.37 15.13 19.27
CA LYS A 298 11.77 14.76 19.00
C LYS A 298 12.03 13.26 19.16
N ASP A 299 11.45 12.65 20.20
CA ASP A 299 11.61 11.21 20.42
C ASP A 299 10.87 10.40 19.33
N MET A 300 9.67 10.87 18.97
CA MET A 300 8.85 10.21 17.94
C MET A 300 9.47 10.27 16.55
N MET A 301 10.00 11.44 16.13
CA MET A 301 10.61 11.57 14.81
C MET A 301 11.85 10.68 14.66
N GLY A 302 12.66 10.53 15.71
CA GLY A 302 13.84 9.67 15.70
C GLY A 302 13.48 8.21 15.49
N THR A 303 12.54 7.67 16.28
CA THR A 303 12.11 6.28 16.20
C THR A 303 11.41 5.97 14.87
N MET A 304 10.53 6.86 14.40
CA MET A 304 9.79 6.64 13.15
C MET A 304 10.69 6.75 11.92
N SER A 305 11.65 7.69 11.89
CA SER A 305 12.62 7.77 10.79
C SER A 305 13.48 6.52 10.70
N ASN A 306 13.95 5.99 11.85
CA ASN A 306 14.70 4.75 11.89
C ASN A 306 13.86 3.56 11.38
N THR A 307 12.59 3.48 11.79
CA THR A 307 11.67 2.42 11.32
C THR A 307 11.48 2.48 9.81
N LEU A 308 11.31 3.66 9.22
CA LEU A 308 11.16 3.83 7.77
C LEU A 308 12.43 3.41 7.01
N ILE A 309 13.60 3.86 7.47
CA ILE A 309 14.89 3.50 6.84
C ILE A 309 15.08 1.98 6.89
N LEU A 310 14.80 1.34 8.03
CA LEU A 310 14.91 -0.12 8.16
C LEU A 310 13.88 -0.85 7.30
N ALA A 311 12.66 -0.33 7.16
CA ALA A 311 11.63 -0.94 6.31
C ALA A 311 12.05 -0.94 4.83
N PHE A 312 12.57 0.18 4.32
CA PHE A 312 13.07 0.27 2.96
C PHE A 312 14.33 -0.59 2.75
N ALA A 313 15.30 -0.52 3.68
CA ALA A 313 16.50 -1.39 3.62
C ALA A 313 16.13 -2.87 3.65
N GLY A 314 15.12 -3.25 4.45
CA GLY A 314 14.61 -4.63 4.50
C GLY A 314 13.95 -5.06 3.18
N GLY A 315 13.22 -4.16 2.52
CA GLY A 315 12.66 -4.38 1.19
C GLY A 315 13.71 -4.65 0.12
N SER A 316 14.89 -4.01 0.25
CA SER A 316 16.02 -4.12 -0.69
C SER A 316 17.06 -5.16 -0.27
N LEU A 317 16.75 -6.07 0.66
CA LEU A 317 17.72 -7.04 1.18
C LEU A 317 18.38 -7.88 0.07
N ASN A 318 17.63 -8.28 -0.96
CA ASN A 318 18.17 -9.02 -2.10
C ASN A 318 19.28 -8.22 -2.81
N THR A 319 19.06 -6.94 -3.04
CA THR A 319 20.08 -6.04 -3.65
C THR A 319 21.32 -5.95 -2.76
N LEU A 320 21.15 -5.84 -1.45
CA LEU A 320 22.27 -5.80 -0.50
C LEU A 320 23.06 -7.12 -0.49
N VAL A 321 22.40 -8.26 -0.59
CA VAL A 321 23.05 -9.58 -0.71
C VAL A 321 23.87 -9.68 -2.00
N PHE A 322 23.33 -9.22 -3.13
CA PHE A 322 24.09 -9.18 -4.39
C PHE A 322 25.31 -8.26 -4.30
N ILE A 323 25.14 -7.07 -3.72
CA ILE A 323 26.24 -6.13 -3.52
C ILE A 323 27.37 -6.77 -2.73
N PHE A 324 27.02 -7.44 -1.63
CA PHE A 324 27.99 -8.12 -0.77
C PHE A 324 28.64 -9.32 -1.47
N ALA A 325 27.83 -10.17 -2.12
CA ALA A 325 28.31 -11.40 -2.74
C ALA A 325 29.21 -11.15 -3.97
N TYR A 326 28.90 -10.14 -4.77
CA TYR A 326 29.68 -9.80 -5.97
C TYR A 326 30.82 -8.81 -5.70
N ASN A 327 31.00 -8.41 -4.44
CA ASN A 327 32.07 -7.51 -4.02
C ASN A 327 32.14 -6.23 -4.86
N TYR A 328 31.00 -5.56 -5.03
CA TYR A 328 30.92 -4.32 -5.80
C TYR A 328 31.76 -3.23 -5.15
N SER A 329 32.43 -2.41 -5.99
CA SER A 329 33.18 -1.26 -5.50
C SER A 329 32.27 -0.17 -4.94
N TYR A 330 32.77 0.65 -4.01
CA TYR A 330 32.01 1.76 -3.42
C TYR A 330 31.37 2.66 -4.48
N HIS A 331 32.14 3.01 -5.54
CA HIS A 331 31.62 3.86 -6.60
C HIS A 331 30.49 3.22 -7.43
N GLN A 332 30.49 1.90 -7.57
CA GLN A 332 29.37 1.19 -8.18
C GLN A 332 28.15 1.23 -7.28
N ILE A 333 28.30 0.90 -6.00
CA ILE A 333 27.20 0.83 -5.04
C ILE A 333 26.46 2.17 -4.94
N ILE A 334 27.20 3.25 -4.67
CA ILE A 334 26.58 4.56 -4.42
C ILE A 334 25.91 5.17 -5.68
N ASN A 335 26.29 4.71 -6.87
CA ASN A 335 25.73 5.15 -8.14
C ASN A 335 24.70 4.16 -8.74
N MET A 336 24.37 3.07 -8.06
CA MET A 336 23.29 2.18 -8.51
C MET A 336 21.94 2.85 -8.34
N TYR A 337 21.10 2.83 -9.39
CA TYR A 337 19.74 3.38 -9.33
C TYR A 337 18.90 2.76 -8.21
N SER A 338 18.97 1.43 -8.03
CA SER A 338 18.25 0.74 -6.96
C SER A 338 18.60 1.28 -5.56
N ILE A 339 19.88 1.50 -5.27
CA ILE A 339 20.33 2.10 -4.00
C ILE A 339 19.91 3.55 -3.91
N GLY A 340 20.04 4.31 -4.99
CA GLY A 340 19.62 5.71 -5.05
C GLY A 340 18.12 5.88 -4.78
N ILE A 341 17.28 5.03 -5.36
CA ILE A 341 15.83 5.02 -5.14
C ILE A 341 15.49 4.72 -3.68
N GLU A 342 16.09 3.70 -3.09
CA GLU A 342 15.85 3.32 -1.69
C GLU A 342 16.26 4.42 -0.71
N LEU A 343 17.44 5.02 -0.93
CA LEU A 343 17.87 6.17 -0.14
C LEU A 343 16.92 7.36 -0.30
N MET A 344 16.51 7.66 -1.52
CA MET A 344 15.56 8.73 -1.81
C MET A 344 14.22 8.49 -1.10
N GLN A 345 13.69 7.27 -1.14
CA GLN A 345 12.45 6.88 -0.46
C GLN A 345 12.59 7.04 1.06
N GLY A 346 13.63 6.45 1.65
CA GLY A 346 13.87 6.51 3.08
C GLY A 346 14.07 7.93 3.60
N ILE A 347 14.89 8.73 2.92
CA ILE A 347 15.18 10.12 3.32
C ILE A 347 13.94 11.00 3.14
N SER A 348 13.25 10.93 1.99
CA SER A 348 12.08 11.78 1.72
C SER A 348 10.93 11.48 2.68
N ALA A 349 10.64 10.21 2.93
CA ALA A 349 9.65 9.79 3.90
C ALA A 349 10.01 10.25 5.33
N SER A 350 11.28 10.11 5.73
CA SER A 350 11.78 10.59 7.02
C SER A 350 11.69 12.11 7.16
N MET A 351 11.98 12.87 6.11
CA MET A 351 11.79 14.33 6.10
C MET A 351 10.32 14.71 6.28
N GLY A 352 9.39 13.98 5.66
CA GLY A 352 7.96 14.13 5.90
C GLY A 352 7.58 13.93 7.37
N VAL A 353 8.08 12.85 7.99
CA VAL A 353 7.86 12.55 9.42
C VAL A 353 8.45 13.63 10.31
N ILE A 354 9.71 14.01 10.09
CA ILE A 354 10.42 15.03 10.89
C ILE A 354 9.67 16.36 10.86
N LEU A 355 9.25 16.79 9.66
CA LEU A 355 8.54 18.06 9.50
C LEU A 355 7.08 18.01 9.98
N THR A 356 6.47 16.84 10.06
CA THR A 356 5.13 16.69 10.66
C THR A 356 5.13 17.18 12.12
N VAL A 357 6.19 16.94 12.88
CA VAL A 357 6.27 17.33 14.30
C VAL A 357 6.12 18.84 14.51
N PRO A 358 6.95 19.73 13.91
CA PRO A 358 6.80 21.17 14.11
C PRO A 358 5.48 21.70 13.57
N PHE A 359 4.99 21.20 12.44
CA PHE A 359 3.71 21.65 11.88
C PHE A 359 2.51 21.22 12.74
N THR A 360 2.49 19.98 13.24
CA THR A 360 1.46 19.53 14.18
C THR A 360 1.53 20.28 15.49
N SER A 361 2.74 20.55 15.99
CA SER A 361 2.94 21.31 17.25
C SER A 361 2.47 22.74 17.11
N LEU A 362 2.76 23.39 15.98
CA LEU A 362 2.30 24.74 15.69
C LEU A 362 0.78 24.82 15.53
N ALA A 363 0.21 23.92 14.72
CA ALA A 363 -1.24 23.83 14.53
C ALA A 363 -1.96 23.53 15.85
N GLY A 364 -1.41 22.62 16.68
CA GLY A 364 -1.97 22.29 18.00
C GLY A 364 -1.89 23.46 18.95
N ALA A 365 -0.74 24.16 19.02
CA ALA A 365 -0.58 25.35 19.82
C ALA A 365 -1.61 26.43 19.42
N PHE A 366 -1.83 26.64 18.14
CA PHE A 366 -2.78 27.63 17.64
C PHE A 366 -4.24 27.23 17.89
N PHE A 367 -4.65 26.00 17.51
CA PHE A 367 -6.05 25.59 17.57
C PHE A 367 -6.52 25.23 18.99
N ILE A 368 -5.64 24.68 19.83
CA ILE A 368 -5.97 24.24 21.19
C ILE A 368 -5.97 25.43 22.14
N SER A 369 -4.93 26.29 22.14
CA SER A 369 -4.87 27.45 23.02
C SER A 369 -5.83 28.56 22.61
N GLY A 370 -6.04 28.78 21.30
CA GLY A 370 -6.95 29.83 20.80
C GLY A 370 -8.43 29.60 21.13
N LYS A 371 -8.81 28.38 21.54
CA LYS A 371 -10.17 28.07 21.99
C LYS A 371 -10.47 28.50 23.43
N ALA A 372 -9.43 28.73 24.23
CA ALA A 372 -9.56 29.20 25.61
C ALA A 372 -9.71 30.75 25.72
N SER A 373 -9.43 31.46 24.61
CA SER A 373 -9.56 32.93 24.55
C SER A 373 -10.95 33.40 24.08
N LYS A 374 -11.90 32.49 23.84
CA LYS A 374 -13.31 32.76 23.56
C LYS A 374 -14.18 32.10 24.62
#